data_43f789589e78093930caf5904324ca34
#
_entry.id   43f789589e78093930caf5904324ca34
#
_cell.length_a   1.000
_cell.length_b   1.000
_cell.length_c   1.000
_cell.angle_alpha   90.00
_cell.angle_beta   90.00
_cell.angle_gamma   90.00
#
_symmetry.space_group_name_H-M   'P 1'
#
loop_
_entity.id
_entity.type
_entity.pdbx_description
1 polymer ?
#
loop_
_entity_poly.entity_id
_entity_poly.type
_entity_poly.pdbx_seq_one_letter_code
_entity_poly.pdbx_strand_id
1 'polypeptide(L)'
;MTTPLETIDPDATLEQAAQLMRKHDINGLVVTASVEGIITSTDIIDAVAEGRDTTELRVADVMTEDVETVTPDLYMEEAAAMLTTYGIKHLPVVDGDFVGMISSSDVTAHLLSQR
;
A
#
# COMPACT_ATOMS: atom_id res chain seq x y z
N MET A 1 -9.15 -8.64 -0.98
CA MET A 1 -7.70 -8.65 -0.69
C MET A 1 -6.94 -8.89 -1.97
N THR A 2 -5.89 -8.12 -2.21
CA THR A 2 -5.06 -8.25 -3.41
C THR A 2 -3.94 -9.25 -3.16
N THR A 3 -3.85 -10.29 -3.97
CA THR A 3 -2.79 -11.30 -3.94
C THR A 3 -2.44 -11.70 -5.37
N PRO A 4 -1.17 -12.05 -5.70
CA PRO A 4 0.00 -11.98 -4.83
C PRO A 4 0.35 -10.54 -4.47
N LEU A 5 1.03 -10.38 -3.35
CA LEU A 5 1.48 -9.07 -2.88
C LEU A 5 2.76 -8.68 -3.61
N GLU A 6 2.76 -7.49 -4.20
CA GLU A 6 3.95 -6.95 -4.83
C GLU A 6 4.78 -6.17 -3.82
N THR A 7 6.09 -6.33 -3.89
CA THR A 7 7.04 -5.70 -2.99
C THR A 7 8.07 -4.87 -3.76
N ILE A 8 8.72 -3.95 -3.07
CA ILE A 8 9.77 -3.12 -3.65
C ILE A 8 10.87 -2.87 -2.61
N ASP A 9 12.09 -2.69 -3.09
CA ASP A 9 13.24 -2.35 -2.27
C ASP A 9 13.17 -0.86 -1.87
N PRO A 10 13.52 -0.48 -0.63
CA PRO A 10 13.52 0.93 -0.22
C PRO A 10 14.53 1.79 -0.99
N ASP A 11 15.56 1.21 -1.57
CA ASP A 11 16.55 1.92 -2.38
C ASP A 11 16.09 2.14 -3.82
N ALA A 12 14.98 1.56 -4.25
CA ALA A 12 14.41 1.80 -5.57
C ALA A 12 13.95 3.24 -5.69
N THR A 13 13.93 3.76 -6.93
CA THR A 13 13.44 5.12 -7.18
C THR A 13 11.91 5.16 -7.25
N LEU A 14 11.34 6.36 -7.11
CA LEU A 14 9.90 6.53 -7.26
C LEU A 14 9.45 6.18 -8.68
N GLU A 15 10.28 6.47 -9.69
CA GLU A 15 10.01 6.09 -11.06
C GLU A 15 9.87 4.57 -11.20
N GLN A 16 10.78 3.80 -10.58
CA GLN A 16 10.72 2.34 -10.58
C GLN A 16 9.47 1.83 -9.88
N ALA A 17 9.09 2.46 -8.75
CA ALA A 17 7.85 2.12 -8.04
C ALA A 17 6.62 2.37 -8.93
N ALA A 18 6.57 3.49 -9.61
CA ALA A 18 5.48 3.82 -10.52
C ALA A 18 5.38 2.82 -11.67
N GLN A 19 6.52 2.43 -12.25
CA GLN A 19 6.58 1.45 -13.34
C GLN A 19 6.03 0.09 -12.87
N LEU A 20 6.40 -0.32 -11.67
CA LEU A 20 5.94 -1.59 -11.09
C LEU A 20 4.44 -1.57 -10.83
N MET A 21 3.93 -0.46 -10.30
CA MET A 21 2.48 -0.29 -10.08
C MET A 21 1.70 -0.38 -11.39
N ARG A 22 2.19 0.24 -12.45
CA ARG A 22 1.55 0.19 -13.77
C ARG A 22 1.60 -1.20 -14.37
N LYS A 23 2.73 -1.88 -14.23
CA LYS A 23 2.92 -3.23 -14.77
C LYS A 23 1.89 -4.21 -14.19
N HIS A 24 1.59 -4.08 -12.90
CA HIS A 24 0.69 -4.99 -12.19
C HIS A 24 -0.71 -4.42 -11.98
N ASP A 25 -0.98 -3.21 -12.47
CA ASP A 25 -2.26 -2.51 -12.33
C ASP A 25 -2.68 -2.41 -10.86
N ILE A 26 -1.76 -1.95 -10.04
CA ILE A 26 -1.95 -1.75 -8.59
C ILE A 26 -1.53 -0.34 -8.21
N ASN A 27 -1.95 0.12 -7.03
CA ASN A 27 -1.65 1.47 -6.54
C ASN A 27 -0.95 1.49 -5.18
N GLY A 28 -0.39 0.36 -4.77
CA GLY A 28 0.35 0.25 -3.53
C GLY A 28 1.36 -0.89 -3.57
N LEU A 29 2.50 -0.70 -2.92
CA LEU A 29 3.58 -1.68 -2.81
C LEU A 29 4.03 -1.77 -1.37
N VAL A 30 4.33 -2.98 -0.92
CA VAL A 30 4.98 -3.18 0.38
C VAL A 30 6.48 -3.00 0.22
N VAL A 31 7.07 -2.21 1.11
CA VAL A 31 8.52 -1.98 1.12
C VAL A 31 9.14 -2.97 2.10
N THR A 32 10.06 -3.79 1.59
CA THR A 32 10.68 -4.87 2.36
C THR A 32 12.15 -4.56 2.64
N ALA A 33 12.46 -4.37 3.91
CA ALA A 33 13.82 -4.13 4.39
C ALA A 33 13.83 -4.31 5.90
N SER A 34 14.89 -3.82 6.55
CA SER A 34 14.96 -3.77 8.01
C SER A 34 13.86 -2.88 8.61
N VAL A 35 13.38 -1.90 7.87
CA VAL A 35 12.22 -1.08 8.21
C VAL A 35 11.14 -1.35 7.17
N GLU A 36 10.03 -1.91 7.61
CA GLU A 36 8.90 -2.22 6.75
C GLU A 36 7.98 -1.01 6.59
N GLY A 37 7.42 -0.85 5.40
CA GLY A 37 6.54 0.27 5.10
C GLY A 37 5.68 -0.01 3.88
N ILE A 38 4.95 1.01 3.47
CA ILE A 38 4.12 0.95 2.27
C ILE A 38 4.33 2.24 1.46
N ILE A 39 4.36 2.11 0.14
CA ILE A 39 4.35 3.26 -0.77
C ILE A 39 3.14 3.13 -1.70
N THR A 40 2.45 4.24 -1.92
CA THR A 40 1.24 4.28 -2.74
C THR A 40 1.41 5.24 -3.92
N SER A 41 0.49 5.14 -4.89
CA SER A 41 0.45 6.09 -6.01
C SER A 41 0.24 7.52 -5.52
N THR A 42 -0.49 7.72 -4.42
CA THR A 42 -0.69 9.05 -3.83
C THR A 42 0.64 9.64 -3.37
N ASP A 43 1.51 8.85 -2.76
CA ASP A 43 2.85 9.31 -2.32
C ASP A 43 3.67 9.80 -3.51
N ILE A 44 3.59 9.09 -4.63
CA ILE A 44 4.31 9.46 -5.86
C ILE A 44 3.73 10.73 -6.47
N ILE A 45 2.40 10.84 -6.53
CA ILE A 45 1.71 12.02 -7.06
C ILE A 45 2.05 13.25 -6.22
N ASP A 46 2.06 13.12 -4.89
CA ASP A 46 2.44 14.21 -4.00
C ASP A 46 3.86 14.69 -4.27
N ALA A 47 4.80 13.78 -4.47
CA ALA A 47 6.19 14.13 -4.80
C ALA A 47 6.27 14.89 -6.13
N VAL A 48 5.54 14.44 -7.15
CA VAL A 48 5.47 15.11 -8.44
C VAL A 48 4.88 16.52 -8.30
N ALA A 49 3.79 16.64 -7.52
CA ALA A 49 3.13 17.92 -7.29
C ALA A 49 4.04 18.92 -6.56
N GLU A 50 4.95 18.43 -5.73
CA GLU A 50 5.96 19.25 -5.05
C GLU A 50 7.15 19.62 -5.93
N GLY A 51 7.20 19.15 -7.18
CA GLY A 51 8.28 19.41 -8.12
C GLY A 51 9.54 18.59 -7.84
N ARG A 52 9.44 17.51 -7.10
CA ARG A 52 10.58 16.66 -6.77
C ARG A 52 10.90 15.69 -7.91
N ASP A 53 12.18 15.32 -8.04
CA ASP A 53 12.65 14.45 -9.12
C ASP A 53 12.44 12.97 -8.74
N THR A 54 11.50 12.32 -9.43
CA THR A 54 11.16 10.91 -9.17
C THR A 54 12.26 9.93 -9.61
N THR A 55 13.22 10.37 -10.41
CA THR A 55 14.37 9.56 -10.81
C THR A 55 15.48 9.57 -9.76
N GLU A 56 15.46 10.52 -8.84
CA GLU A 56 16.45 10.65 -7.77
C GLU A 56 15.90 10.25 -6.41
N LEU A 57 14.63 10.55 -6.13
CA LEU A 57 14.00 10.17 -4.88
C LEU A 57 13.90 8.65 -4.75
N ARG A 58 14.23 8.15 -3.56
CA ARG A 58 14.09 6.74 -3.23
C ARG A 58 12.75 6.47 -2.55
N VAL A 59 12.29 5.24 -2.65
CA VAL A 59 11.07 4.78 -1.97
C VAL A 59 11.16 5.09 -0.46
N ALA A 60 12.31 4.84 0.16
CA ALA A 60 12.53 5.10 1.57
C ALA A 60 12.32 6.56 1.97
N ASP A 61 12.47 7.51 1.03
CA ASP A 61 12.33 8.95 1.32
C ASP A 61 10.87 9.36 1.50
N VAL A 62 9.92 8.62 0.93
CA VAL A 62 8.50 9.00 0.91
C VAL A 62 7.55 7.93 1.44
N MET A 63 8.03 6.71 1.66
CA MET A 63 7.17 5.62 2.15
C MET A 63 6.59 5.94 3.52
N THR A 64 5.45 5.33 3.85
CA THR A 64 4.86 5.39 5.17
C THR A 64 5.42 4.23 6.01
N GLU A 65 6.05 4.56 7.13
CA GLU A 65 6.53 3.59 8.12
C GLU A 65 5.45 3.37 9.19
N ASP A 66 5.67 2.41 10.08
CA ASP A 66 4.75 2.08 11.17
C ASP A 66 3.32 1.84 10.67
N VAL A 67 3.22 1.06 9.60
CA VAL A 67 1.95 0.78 8.94
C VAL A 67 1.09 -0.10 9.82
N GLU A 68 -0.20 0.23 9.95
CA GLU A 68 -1.17 -0.64 10.60
C GLU A 68 -1.34 -1.92 9.77
N THR A 69 -1.33 -3.07 10.44
CA THR A 69 -1.48 -4.37 9.79
C THR A 69 -2.63 -5.15 10.40
N VAL A 70 -3.13 -6.13 9.66
CA VAL A 70 -4.22 -7.00 10.12
C VAL A 70 -3.87 -8.45 9.81
N THR A 71 -4.58 -9.38 10.46
CA THR A 71 -4.43 -10.82 10.22
C THR A 71 -5.47 -11.30 9.22
N PRO A 72 -5.26 -12.47 8.56
CA PRO A 72 -6.19 -12.96 7.53
C PRO A 72 -7.61 -13.24 8.02
N ASP A 73 -7.80 -13.44 9.32
CA ASP A 73 -9.11 -13.73 9.92
C ASP A 73 -9.94 -12.48 10.24
N LEU A 74 -9.43 -11.30 9.90
CA LEU A 74 -10.13 -10.04 10.13
C LEU A 74 -11.42 -9.97 9.30
N TYR A 75 -12.51 -9.53 9.94
CA TYR A 75 -13.75 -9.26 9.22
C TYR A 75 -13.65 -7.96 8.42
N MET A 76 -14.32 -7.92 7.26
CA MET A 76 -14.24 -6.76 6.38
C MET A 76 -14.81 -5.49 7.05
N GLU A 77 -15.81 -5.64 7.92
CA GLU A 77 -16.36 -4.53 8.70
C GLU A 77 -15.31 -3.91 9.63
N GLU A 78 -14.46 -4.74 10.20
CA GLU A 78 -13.35 -4.27 11.05
C GLU A 78 -12.30 -3.56 10.22
N ALA A 79 -12.00 -4.07 9.03
CA ALA A 79 -11.08 -3.42 8.09
C ALA A 79 -11.61 -2.04 7.69
N ALA A 80 -12.91 -1.92 7.40
CA ALA A 80 -13.55 -0.65 7.07
C ALA A 80 -13.40 0.36 8.22
N ALA A 81 -13.63 -0.09 9.46
CA ALA A 81 -13.49 0.75 10.64
C ALA A 81 -12.05 1.23 10.81
N MET A 82 -11.06 0.37 10.60
CA MET A 82 -9.64 0.74 10.70
C MET A 82 -9.24 1.75 9.63
N LEU A 83 -9.66 1.53 8.38
CA LEU A 83 -9.37 2.47 7.29
C LEU A 83 -9.94 3.85 7.59
N THR A 84 -11.16 3.92 8.12
CA THR A 84 -11.82 5.17 8.48
C THR A 84 -11.14 5.82 9.69
N THR A 85 -10.90 5.05 10.76
CA THR A 85 -10.35 5.56 12.01
C THR A 85 -8.94 6.12 11.83
N TYR A 86 -8.10 5.44 11.07
CA TYR A 86 -6.72 5.86 10.84
C TYR A 86 -6.56 6.77 9.61
N GLY A 87 -7.63 6.98 8.84
CA GLY A 87 -7.57 7.83 7.65
C GLY A 87 -6.66 7.28 6.55
N ILE A 88 -6.56 5.96 6.44
CA ILE A 88 -5.69 5.28 5.48
C ILE A 88 -6.51 4.57 4.41
N LYS A 89 -5.87 4.18 3.32
CA LYS A 89 -6.54 3.54 2.17
C LYS A 89 -6.11 2.11 1.95
N HIS A 90 -5.07 1.66 2.65
CA HIS A 90 -4.48 0.34 2.48
C HIS A 90 -4.15 -0.28 3.83
N LEU A 91 -4.47 -1.58 3.99
CA LEU A 91 -4.12 -2.37 5.17
C LEU A 91 -3.37 -3.62 4.70
N PRO A 92 -2.07 -3.72 4.96
CA PRO A 92 -1.34 -4.96 4.72
C PRO A 92 -1.86 -6.08 5.62
N VAL A 93 -2.00 -7.28 5.04
CA VAL A 93 -2.41 -8.48 5.75
C VAL A 93 -1.17 -9.31 6.05
N VAL A 94 -1.00 -9.67 7.32
CA VAL A 94 0.20 -10.37 7.82
C VAL A 94 -0.20 -11.68 8.48
N ASP A 95 0.52 -12.75 8.11
CA ASP A 95 0.41 -14.06 8.76
C ASP A 95 1.84 -14.61 8.88
N GLY A 96 2.62 -14.04 9.83
CA GLY A 96 4.06 -14.24 9.92
C GLY A 96 4.83 -13.39 8.92
N ASP A 97 4.35 -13.34 7.68
CA ASP A 97 4.90 -12.54 6.58
C ASP A 97 3.74 -11.77 5.92
N PHE A 98 4.07 -10.83 5.03
CA PHE A 98 3.04 -10.15 4.26
C PHE A 98 2.39 -11.15 3.29
N VAL A 99 1.07 -11.30 3.36
CA VAL A 99 0.33 -12.25 2.51
C VAL A 99 -0.67 -11.56 1.59
N GLY A 100 -0.97 -10.29 1.80
CA GLY A 100 -1.90 -9.55 0.94
C GLY A 100 -2.09 -8.12 1.37
N MET A 101 -3.04 -7.44 0.72
CA MET A 101 -3.36 -6.04 0.95
C MET A 101 -4.87 -5.85 0.86
N ILE A 102 -5.46 -5.15 1.82
CA ILE A 102 -6.85 -4.71 1.75
C ILE A 102 -6.86 -3.22 1.45
N SER A 103 -7.57 -2.81 0.40
CA SER A 103 -7.72 -1.41 0.04
C SER A 103 -9.13 -0.92 0.35
N SER A 104 -9.33 0.40 0.32
CA SER A 104 -10.67 0.98 0.46
C SER A 104 -11.58 0.51 -0.69
N SER A 105 -11.03 0.25 -1.87
CA SER A 105 -11.79 -0.31 -3.01
C SER A 105 -12.29 -1.72 -2.71
N ASP A 106 -11.46 -2.56 -2.07
CA ASP A 106 -11.85 -3.93 -1.68
C ASP A 106 -13.02 -3.89 -0.70
N VAL A 107 -12.99 -2.98 0.27
CA VAL A 107 -14.06 -2.83 1.26
C VAL A 107 -15.36 -2.39 0.58
N THR A 108 -15.28 -1.42 -0.31
CA THR A 108 -16.45 -0.93 -1.05
C THR A 108 -17.09 -2.05 -1.87
N ALA A 109 -16.28 -2.83 -2.59
CA ALA A 109 -16.76 -3.95 -3.39
C ALA A 109 -17.44 -5.00 -2.51
N HIS A 110 -16.88 -5.32 -1.33
CA HIS A 110 -17.47 -6.27 -0.39
C HIS A 110 -18.84 -5.80 0.12
N LEU A 111 -18.93 -4.53 0.53
CA LEU A 111 -20.17 -3.97 1.05
C LEU A 111 -21.27 -3.95 -0.02
N LEU A 112 -20.93 -3.64 -1.27
CA LEU A 112 -21.88 -3.66 -2.38
C LEU A 112 -22.37 -5.07 -2.69
N SER A 113 -21.52 -6.08 -2.53
CA SER A 113 -21.89 -7.48 -2.82
C SER A 113 -22.82 -8.10 -1.79
N GLN A 114 -23.02 -7.44 -0.65
CA GLN A 114 -23.87 -7.93 0.44
C GLN A 114 -25.31 -7.40 0.39
N ARG A 115 -25.69 -6.71 -0.66
CA ARG A 115 -27.04 -6.19 -0.83
C ARG A 115 -28.02 -7.28 -1.27
#